data_da8b00a1897ce3ba4dc5d3932a6edf18
#
_entry.id   da8b00a1897ce3ba4dc5d3932a6edf18
#
_cell.length_a   1.000
_cell.length_b   1.000
_cell.length_c   1.000
_cell.angle_alpha   90.00
_cell.angle_beta   90.00
_cell.angle_gamma   90.00
#
_symmetry.space_group_name_H-M   'P 1'
#
loop_
_entity.id
_entity.type
_entity.pdbx_description
1 polymer ?
#
loop_
_entity_poly.entity_id
_entity_poly.type
_entity_poly.pdbx_seq_one_letter_code
_entity_poly.pdbx_strand_id
1 'polypeptide(L)'
;MEFLIILLLIILNGFFAMSESAMISARRSNLEMQARQGDAGARQAQKLIEDPDKFLSTIQIGITLIGILTGIYSGDALATKFGRELAALGISLRTATVVAQITIVIVVTYLTLIFGELVPKRIGMNSAEKIAKLAARPMRLLSLLASPFVWLLSRSTAGVTRLLGLRKSDSKVTEEEIRSIIQEGAEDGEVQEVEQKIMGRVFSLGDRTVESIMTFRSELVWIDTAMTPEQIREQVNREPHNRYPVGEGSLDKLAGVVYLKDLFRHIDDPGFDIRNHLSPAKFFHEGAEVYSALEQLRSEQLGYGIVCDEFGVTRGIVTLKDIFEALVGEIPDGYGEPDIVRREDGSVLIDGQCPFYDFLAFFGAENAVPRNAYNTISGLVLDQLKHIPATGEKLRWNSFDLEIVDMDGVRIDKILVTHDQAGES
;
A
#
# COMPACT_ATOMS: atom_id res chain seq x y z
N MET A 1 5.13 39.26 43.87
CA MET A 1 5.99 39.15 42.68
C MET A 1 6.29 37.68 42.30
N GLU A 2 6.62 36.83 43.26
CA GLU A 2 6.92 35.42 43.07
C GLU A 2 5.82 34.58 42.43
N PHE A 3 4.54 34.77 42.89
CA PHE A 3 3.39 34.12 42.29
C PHE A 3 3.23 34.47 40.79
N LEU A 4 3.50 35.70 40.40
CA LEU A 4 3.42 36.13 38.99
C LEU A 4 4.52 35.45 38.14
N ILE A 5 5.71 35.25 38.72
CA ILE A 5 6.82 34.53 38.04
C ILE A 5 6.45 33.08 37.82
N ILE A 6 5.89 32.39 38.83
CA ILE A 6 5.45 30.99 38.71
C ILE A 6 4.33 30.89 37.69
N LEU A 7 3.35 31.77 37.69
CA LEU A 7 2.28 31.80 36.72
C LEU A 7 2.83 31.99 35.29
N LEU A 8 3.76 32.90 35.11
CA LEU A 8 4.43 33.13 33.82
C LEU A 8 5.19 31.89 33.35
N LEU A 9 5.92 31.22 34.27
CA LEU A 9 6.64 29.97 33.96
C LEU A 9 5.71 28.85 33.59
N ILE A 10 4.54 28.70 34.24
CA ILE A 10 3.52 27.71 33.91
C ILE A 10 2.94 27.98 32.50
N ILE A 11 2.64 29.26 32.19
CA ILE A 11 2.14 29.63 30.86
C ILE A 11 3.19 29.36 29.77
N LEU A 12 4.45 29.68 30.06
CA LEU A 12 5.56 29.45 29.12
C LEU A 12 5.78 27.96 28.91
N ASN A 13 5.70 27.15 29.97
CA ASN A 13 5.71 25.68 29.84
C ASN A 13 4.57 25.16 28.96
N GLY A 14 3.36 25.70 29.17
CA GLY A 14 2.20 25.37 28.35
C GLY A 14 2.40 25.71 26.87
N PHE A 15 3.02 26.83 26.57
CA PHE A 15 3.37 27.19 25.19
C PHE A 15 4.34 26.18 24.55
N PHE A 16 5.37 25.72 25.28
CA PHE A 16 6.27 24.70 24.80
C PHE A 16 5.57 23.35 24.58
N ALA A 17 4.80 22.88 25.57
CA ALA A 17 4.07 21.63 25.49
C ALA A 17 3.01 21.61 24.35
N MET A 18 2.34 22.74 24.16
CA MET A 18 1.40 22.95 23.05
C MET A 18 2.11 22.91 21.68
N SER A 19 3.26 23.58 21.59
CA SER A 19 4.07 23.64 20.36
C SER A 19 4.63 22.27 19.98
N GLU A 20 5.10 21.50 20.98
CA GLU A 20 5.57 20.13 20.79
C GLU A 20 4.49 19.26 20.19
N SER A 21 3.32 19.20 20.85
CA SER A 21 2.22 18.36 20.41
C SER A 21 1.67 18.77 19.05
N ALA A 22 1.61 20.08 18.78
CA ALA A 22 1.17 20.59 17.50
C ALA A 22 2.10 20.19 16.34
N MET A 23 3.41 20.27 16.54
CA MET A 23 4.38 19.92 15.50
C MET A 23 4.42 18.40 15.22
N ILE A 24 4.22 17.58 16.26
CA ILE A 24 4.16 16.11 16.09
C ILE A 24 2.86 15.69 15.40
N SER A 25 1.74 16.35 15.73
CA SER A 25 0.40 15.99 15.22
C SER A 25 0.06 16.65 13.89
N ALA A 26 0.80 17.68 13.46
CA ALA A 26 0.53 18.37 12.20
C ALA A 26 0.81 17.49 10.99
N ARG A 27 -0.16 17.37 10.08
CA ARG A 27 0.00 16.63 8.83
C ARG A 27 1.00 17.34 7.93
N ARG A 28 2.12 16.67 7.64
CA ARG A 28 3.21 17.23 6.82
C ARG A 28 2.71 17.66 5.43
N SER A 29 1.84 16.87 4.80
CA SER A 29 1.24 17.15 3.50
C SER A 29 0.42 18.46 3.50
N ASN A 30 -0.36 18.71 4.56
CA ASN A 30 -1.17 19.94 4.69
C ASN A 30 -0.29 21.17 4.83
N LEU A 31 0.77 21.11 5.65
CA LEU A 31 1.71 22.20 5.81
C LEU A 31 2.49 22.50 4.52
N GLU A 32 2.87 21.46 3.78
CA GLU A 32 3.54 21.60 2.50
C GLU A 32 2.63 22.26 1.45
N MET A 33 1.38 21.84 1.36
CA MET A 33 0.39 22.44 0.47
C MET A 33 0.18 23.93 0.79
N GLN A 34 0.02 24.29 2.08
CA GLN A 34 -0.15 25.68 2.51
C GLN A 34 1.13 26.51 2.28
N ALA A 35 2.31 25.92 2.43
CA ALA A 35 3.58 26.57 2.14
C ALA A 35 3.74 26.89 0.64
N ARG A 36 3.29 26.00 -0.24
CA ARG A 36 3.24 26.22 -1.70
C ARG A 36 2.25 27.33 -2.08
N GLN A 37 1.14 27.47 -1.32
CA GLN A 37 0.16 28.56 -1.48
C GLN A 37 0.65 29.92 -0.94
N GLY A 38 1.87 29.99 -0.38
CA GLY A 38 2.50 31.25 0.04
C GLY A 38 2.39 31.54 1.55
N ASP A 39 1.85 30.64 2.37
CA ASP A 39 1.79 30.83 3.83
C ASP A 39 3.22 30.76 4.44
N ALA A 40 3.68 31.91 4.93
CA ALA A 40 5.01 32.04 5.54
C ALA A 40 5.15 31.28 6.88
N GLY A 41 4.06 31.11 7.62
CA GLY A 41 4.01 30.33 8.86
C GLY A 41 4.18 28.83 8.57
N ALA A 42 3.43 28.33 7.57
CA ALA A 42 3.52 26.94 7.13
C ALA A 42 4.92 26.60 6.61
N ARG A 43 5.54 27.50 5.82
CA ARG A 43 6.93 27.32 5.35
C ARG A 43 7.94 27.23 6.49
N GLN A 44 7.73 27.98 7.57
CA GLN A 44 8.62 27.92 8.72
C GLN A 44 8.36 26.68 9.59
N ALA A 45 7.09 26.29 9.78
CA ALA A 45 6.75 25.07 10.48
C ALA A 45 7.30 23.84 9.75
N GLN A 46 7.19 23.78 8.43
CA GLN A 46 7.77 22.72 7.60
C GLN A 46 9.28 22.56 7.85
N LYS A 47 10.04 23.66 7.85
CA LYS A 47 11.49 23.63 8.10
C LYS A 47 11.86 23.12 9.51
N LEU A 48 10.98 23.30 10.49
CA LEU A 48 11.21 22.76 11.84
C LEU A 48 10.90 21.26 11.90
N ILE A 49 9.90 20.81 11.14
CA ILE A 49 9.53 19.39 11.05
C ILE A 49 10.54 18.58 10.22
N GLU A 50 11.27 19.22 9.31
CA GLU A 50 12.35 18.58 8.53
C GLU A 50 13.55 18.16 9.41
N ASP A 51 13.77 18.84 10.54
CA ASP A 51 14.82 18.47 11.52
C ASP A 51 14.18 18.24 12.91
N PRO A 52 13.44 17.13 13.08
CA PRO A 52 12.68 16.87 14.30
C PRO A 52 13.57 16.68 15.52
N ASP A 53 14.75 16.10 15.38
CA ASP A 53 15.70 15.88 16.48
C ASP A 53 16.15 17.19 17.10
N LYS A 54 16.46 18.18 16.26
CA LYS A 54 16.87 19.50 16.69
C LYS A 54 15.73 20.28 17.35
N PHE A 55 14.54 20.20 16.78
CA PHE A 55 13.34 20.84 17.29
C PHE A 55 12.94 20.27 18.66
N LEU A 56 12.83 18.94 18.78
CA LEU A 56 12.46 18.26 20.01
C LEU A 56 13.49 18.52 21.13
N SER A 57 14.79 18.45 20.81
CA SER A 57 15.84 18.78 21.76
C SER A 57 15.76 20.23 22.27
N THR A 58 15.41 21.16 21.38
CA THR A 58 15.23 22.58 21.76
C THR A 58 14.09 22.76 22.76
N ILE A 59 12.93 22.14 22.47
CA ILE A 59 11.77 22.19 23.37
C ILE A 59 12.08 21.52 24.70
N GLN A 60 12.71 20.35 24.68
CA GLN A 60 13.06 19.63 25.90
C GLN A 60 13.97 20.42 26.82
N ILE A 61 14.96 21.14 26.26
CA ILE A 61 15.81 22.08 27.03
C ILE A 61 14.94 23.16 27.66
N GLY A 62 14.00 23.74 26.90
CA GLY A 62 13.10 24.78 27.39
C GLY A 62 12.20 24.30 28.54
N ILE A 63 11.55 23.18 28.37
CA ILE A 63 10.65 22.58 29.38
C ILE A 63 11.44 22.23 30.65
N THR A 64 12.62 21.61 30.49
CA THR A 64 13.48 21.23 31.63
C THR A 64 13.95 22.48 32.41
N LEU A 65 14.40 23.52 31.71
CA LEU A 65 14.84 24.77 32.33
C LEU A 65 13.69 25.44 33.10
N ILE A 66 12.51 25.54 32.50
CA ILE A 66 11.31 26.09 33.13
C ILE A 66 10.93 25.26 34.36
N GLY A 67 10.95 23.94 34.27
CA GLY A 67 10.68 23.05 35.40
C GLY A 67 11.61 23.29 36.58
N ILE A 68 12.92 23.40 36.33
CA ILE A 68 13.93 23.71 37.36
C ILE A 68 13.68 25.08 37.98
N LEU A 69 13.44 26.12 37.16
CA LEU A 69 13.13 27.47 37.64
C LEU A 69 11.85 27.48 38.48
N THR A 70 10.80 26.83 38.03
CA THR A 70 9.54 26.70 38.78
C THR A 70 9.78 26.03 40.13
N GLY A 71 10.59 24.96 40.18
CA GLY A 71 10.95 24.28 41.41
C GLY A 71 11.70 25.18 42.39
N ILE A 72 12.69 25.94 41.93
CA ILE A 72 13.47 26.88 42.76
C ILE A 72 12.56 27.97 43.33
N TYR A 73 11.77 28.65 42.47
CA TYR A 73 10.90 29.75 42.93
C TYR A 73 9.75 29.27 43.83
N SER A 74 9.21 28.08 43.62
CA SER A 74 8.13 27.53 44.45
C SER A 74 8.64 27.06 45.82
N GLY A 75 9.81 26.42 45.87
CA GLY A 75 10.33 25.81 47.07
C GLY A 75 10.88 26.81 48.11
N ASP A 76 11.55 27.85 47.64
CA ASP A 76 12.26 28.76 48.56
C ASP A 76 11.41 29.99 48.92
N ALA A 77 10.84 30.67 47.96
CA ALA A 77 10.18 31.94 48.17
C ALA A 77 8.76 31.83 48.72
N LEU A 78 7.92 30.96 48.12
CA LEU A 78 6.52 30.78 48.57
C LEU A 78 6.39 29.94 49.83
N ALA A 79 7.20 28.88 49.96
CA ALA A 79 7.17 28.00 51.12
C ALA A 79 7.59 28.71 52.39
N THR A 80 8.59 29.57 52.32
CA THR A 80 9.04 30.35 53.50
C THR A 80 7.98 31.35 54.00
N LYS A 81 7.25 32.02 53.08
CA LYS A 81 6.15 32.94 53.47
C LYS A 81 5.01 32.18 54.08
N PHE A 82 4.53 31.15 53.41
CA PHE A 82 3.40 30.36 53.87
C PHE A 82 3.72 29.59 55.17
N GLY A 83 4.97 29.15 55.35
CA GLY A 83 5.45 28.54 56.60
C GLY A 83 5.42 29.49 57.80
N ARG A 84 5.71 30.79 57.62
CA ARG A 84 5.61 31.80 58.69
C ARG A 84 4.13 32.02 59.09
N GLU A 85 3.20 32.07 58.15
CA GLU A 85 1.79 32.19 58.44
C GLU A 85 1.25 30.95 59.18
N LEU A 86 1.66 29.74 58.78
CA LEU A 86 1.35 28.52 59.52
C LEU A 86 1.96 28.48 60.92
N ALA A 87 3.15 29.01 61.12
CA ALA A 87 3.76 29.09 62.44
C ALA A 87 3.00 30.04 63.37
N ALA A 88 2.39 31.09 62.86
CA ALA A 88 1.52 32.00 63.61
C ALA A 88 0.26 31.33 64.20
N LEU A 89 -0.13 30.14 63.67
CA LEU A 89 -1.23 29.32 64.18
C LEU A 89 -0.78 28.37 65.34
N GLY A 90 0.43 28.53 65.87
CA GLY A 90 0.90 27.77 67.03
C GLY A 90 1.74 26.52 66.71
N ILE A 91 2.10 26.28 65.45
CA ILE A 91 2.92 25.19 65.01
C ILE A 91 4.41 25.59 65.10
N SER A 92 5.29 24.65 65.48
CA SER A 92 6.73 24.91 65.46
C SER A 92 7.19 25.38 64.09
N LEU A 93 8.04 26.44 64.00
CA LEU A 93 8.48 27.02 62.73
C LEU A 93 9.09 25.97 61.78
N ARG A 94 9.81 25.01 62.31
CA ARG A 94 10.43 23.90 61.52
C ARG A 94 9.36 23.01 60.88
N THR A 95 8.33 22.59 61.64
CA THR A 95 7.27 21.76 61.14
C THR A 95 6.40 22.53 60.15
N ALA A 96 6.06 23.78 60.46
CA ALA A 96 5.29 24.68 59.63
C ALA A 96 5.97 24.88 58.25
N THR A 97 7.29 25.06 58.22
CA THR A 97 8.05 25.23 56.94
C THR A 97 8.02 23.98 56.12
N VAL A 98 8.20 22.79 56.71
CA VAL A 98 8.16 21.51 55.98
C VAL A 98 6.75 21.23 55.39
N VAL A 99 5.70 21.44 56.18
CA VAL A 99 4.32 21.29 55.74
C VAL A 99 4.01 22.27 54.58
N ALA A 100 4.43 23.53 54.73
CA ALA A 100 4.29 24.54 53.68
C ALA A 100 4.99 24.12 52.36
N GLN A 101 6.25 23.63 52.46
CA GLN A 101 6.98 23.16 51.28
C GLN A 101 6.26 22.03 50.56
N ILE A 102 5.83 20.99 51.30
CA ILE A 102 5.09 19.87 50.70
C ILE A 102 3.80 20.34 50.05
N THR A 103 3.03 21.15 50.72
CA THR A 103 1.76 21.68 50.21
C THR A 103 1.95 22.49 48.94
N ILE A 104 2.92 23.42 48.94
CA ILE A 104 3.19 24.27 47.77
C ILE A 104 3.69 23.45 46.61
N VAL A 105 4.60 22.49 46.85
CA VAL A 105 5.07 21.59 45.79
C VAL A 105 3.91 20.84 45.16
N ILE A 106 2.99 20.27 45.96
CA ILE A 106 1.80 19.55 45.46
C ILE A 106 0.92 20.47 44.62
N VAL A 107 0.60 21.66 45.11
CA VAL A 107 -0.29 22.61 44.43
C VAL A 107 0.35 23.13 43.13
N VAL A 108 1.61 23.53 43.18
CA VAL A 108 2.33 24.05 42.00
C VAL A 108 2.50 22.94 40.96
N THR A 109 2.83 21.72 41.38
CA THR A 109 2.94 20.56 40.47
C THR A 109 1.59 20.28 39.80
N TYR A 110 0.50 20.27 40.55
CA TYR A 110 -0.84 20.06 40.02
C TYR A 110 -1.23 21.12 38.99
N LEU A 111 -1.00 22.40 39.30
CA LEU A 111 -1.26 23.51 38.39
C LEU A 111 -0.39 23.45 37.14
N THR A 112 0.89 23.11 37.31
CA THR A 112 1.82 22.96 36.18
C THR A 112 1.45 21.80 35.27
N LEU A 113 1.03 20.67 35.83
CA LEU A 113 0.57 19.53 35.03
C LEU A 113 -0.70 19.86 34.22
N ILE A 114 -1.69 20.54 34.83
CA ILE A 114 -2.92 20.87 34.12
C ILE A 114 -2.68 21.99 33.09
N PHE A 115 -2.22 23.16 33.57
CA PHE A 115 -2.14 24.38 32.76
C PHE A 115 -0.83 24.52 31.98
N GLY A 116 0.24 23.88 32.45
CA GLY A 116 1.55 23.89 31.80
C GLY A 116 1.80 22.69 30.89
N GLU A 117 0.97 21.63 30.92
CA GLU A 117 1.24 20.45 30.11
C GLU A 117 -0.03 19.83 29.49
N LEU A 118 -0.97 19.26 30.28
CA LEU A 118 -2.06 18.43 29.78
C LEU A 118 -3.05 19.19 28.88
N VAL A 119 -3.53 20.35 29.35
CA VAL A 119 -4.48 21.17 28.58
C VAL A 119 -3.84 21.75 27.33
N PRO A 120 -2.62 22.36 27.42
CA PRO A 120 -1.92 22.85 26.24
C PRO A 120 -1.61 21.75 25.21
N LYS A 121 -1.21 20.56 25.61
CA LYS A 121 -0.99 19.43 24.69
C LYS A 121 -2.26 19.05 23.94
N ARG A 122 -3.42 18.98 24.63
CA ARG A 122 -4.70 18.71 23.96
C ARG A 122 -5.08 19.80 22.96
N ILE A 123 -4.86 21.05 23.29
CA ILE A 123 -5.10 22.17 22.37
C ILE A 123 -4.17 22.06 21.15
N GLY A 124 -2.88 21.71 21.40
CA GLY A 124 -1.86 21.49 20.36
C GLY A 124 -2.28 20.42 19.36
N MET A 125 -2.74 19.26 19.83
CA MET A 125 -3.21 18.17 18.99
C MET A 125 -4.47 18.51 18.21
N ASN A 126 -5.45 19.16 18.86
CA ASN A 126 -6.74 19.46 18.24
C ASN A 126 -6.66 20.54 17.12
N SER A 127 -5.66 21.41 17.16
CA SER A 127 -5.50 22.51 16.19
C SER A 127 -4.06 22.56 15.67
N ALA A 128 -3.53 21.38 15.31
CA ALA A 128 -2.10 21.15 15.09
C ALA A 128 -1.48 22.12 14.07
N GLU A 129 -2.06 22.27 12.87
CA GLU A 129 -1.51 23.12 11.82
C GLU A 129 -1.50 24.61 12.18
N LYS A 130 -2.60 25.09 12.82
CA LYS A 130 -2.72 26.52 13.22
C LYS A 130 -1.66 26.86 14.27
N ILE A 131 -1.50 26.00 15.28
CA ILE A 131 -0.56 26.22 16.37
C ILE A 131 0.85 26.02 15.90
N ALA A 132 1.15 25.02 15.06
CA ALA A 132 2.45 24.82 14.45
C ALA A 132 2.93 26.07 13.69
N LYS A 133 2.04 26.69 12.90
CA LYS A 133 2.35 27.94 12.19
C LYS A 133 2.62 29.13 13.13
N LEU A 134 1.80 29.27 14.18
CA LEU A 134 1.97 30.33 15.17
C LEU A 134 3.27 30.17 15.97
N ALA A 135 3.56 28.95 16.40
CA ALA A 135 4.74 28.63 17.20
C ALA A 135 6.07 28.62 16.37
N ALA A 136 5.97 28.46 15.06
CA ALA A 136 7.17 28.27 14.22
C ALA A 136 8.20 29.40 14.33
N ARG A 137 7.76 30.67 14.38
CA ARG A 137 8.67 31.82 14.50
C ARG A 137 9.38 31.88 15.86
N PRO A 138 8.64 31.87 17.02
CA PRO A 138 9.28 31.83 18.32
C PRO A 138 10.22 30.62 18.51
N MET A 139 9.77 29.45 18.06
CA MET A 139 10.57 28.21 18.16
C MET A 139 11.86 28.28 17.34
N ARG A 140 11.82 28.87 16.15
CA ARG A 140 13.05 29.06 15.35
C ARG A 140 14.06 29.96 16.07
N LEU A 141 13.61 31.06 16.67
CA LEU A 141 14.49 31.95 17.43
C LEU A 141 15.11 31.21 18.61
N LEU A 142 14.27 30.46 19.33
CA LEU A 142 14.73 29.67 20.47
C LEU A 142 15.73 28.59 20.06
N SER A 143 15.46 27.89 18.92
CA SER A 143 16.37 26.88 18.37
C SER A 143 17.74 27.46 18.00
N LEU A 144 17.80 28.72 17.53
CA LEU A 144 19.05 29.39 17.25
C LEU A 144 19.83 29.69 18.56
N LEU A 145 19.13 30.15 19.58
CA LEU A 145 19.76 30.42 20.91
C LEU A 145 20.21 29.13 21.61
N ALA A 146 19.41 28.08 21.51
CA ALA A 146 19.71 26.76 22.09
C ALA A 146 20.73 25.94 21.27
N SER A 147 21.06 26.36 20.05
CA SER A 147 21.89 25.60 19.09
C SER A 147 23.20 25.03 19.70
N PRO A 148 23.99 25.73 20.49
CA PRO A 148 25.23 25.17 21.08
C PRO A 148 24.93 24.02 22.06
N PHE A 149 23.83 24.13 22.82
CA PHE A 149 23.42 23.08 23.75
C PHE A 149 22.81 21.88 23.00
N VAL A 150 22.01 22.13 22.00
CA VAL A 150 21.46 21.08 21.13
C VAL A 150 22.58 20.31 20.43
N TRP A 151 23.60 20.99 19.92
CA TRP A 151 24.76 20.34 19.31
C TRP A 151 25.49 19.42 20.32
N LEU A 152 25.71 19.89 21.54
CA LEU A 152 26.33 19.08 22.59
C LEU A 152 25.50 17.84 22.92
N LEU A 153 24.18 18.00 23.11
CA LEU A 153 23.28 16.91 23.41
C LEU A 153 23.23 15.88 22.25
N SER A 154 23.10 16.35 21.01
CA SER A 154 23.07 15.48 19.83
C SER A 154 24.36 14.67 19.69
N ARG A 155 25.51 15.28 19.97
CA ARG A 155 26.81 14.61 19.95
C ARG A 155 26.92 13.53 21.04
N SER A 156 26.44 13.86 22.24
CA SER A 156 26.42 12.92 23.37
C SER A 156 25.46 11.75 23.12
N THR A 157 24.24 12.03 22.64
CA THR A 157 23.26 11.01 22.29
C THR A 157 23.77 10.09 21.17
N ALA A 158 24.36 10.66 20.11
CA ALA A 158 24.98 9.88 19.05
C ALA A 158 26.12 8.97 19.52
N GLY A 159 26.87 9.41 20.53
CA GLY A 159 27.90 8.60 21.19
C GLY A 159 27.31 7.40 21.91
N VAL A 160 26.25 7.62 22.69
CA VAL A 160 25.53 6.56 23.44
C VAL A 160 24.84 5.59 22.53
N THR A 161 24.10 6.09 21.51
CA THR A 161 23.40 5.22 20.54
C THR A 161 24.35 4.35 19.75
N ARG A 162 25.55 4.89 19.39
CA ARG A 162 26.60 4.10 18.73
C ARG A 162 27.15 3.02 19.65
N LEU A 163 27.34 3.32 20.94
CA LEU A 163 27.80 2.35 21.93
C LEU A 163 26.80 1.21 22.11
N LEU A 164 25.49 1.51 22.04
CA LEU A 164 24.39 0.53 22.12
C LEU A 164 24.16 -0.22 20.81
N GLY A 165 24.91 0.05 19.73
CA GLY A 165 24.77 -0.62 18.44
C GLY A 165 23.51 -0.26 17.64
N LEU A 166 22.77 0.77 18.04
CA LEU A 166 21.57 1.23 17.35
C LEU A 166 21.95 1.92 16.04
N ARG A 167 21.53 1.36 14.90
CA ARG A 167 21.66 2.00 13.59
C ARG A 167 20.39 2.79 13.28
N LYS A 168 20.54 3.97 12.65
CA LYS A 168 19.38 4.65 12.04
C LYS A 168 18.78 3.71 10.99
N SER A 169 17.52 3.37 11.15
CA SER A 169 16.74 2.72 10.10
C SER A 169 16.37 3.82 9.09
N ASP A 170 16.93 3.74 7.87
CA ASP A 170 16.37 4.47 6.73
C ASP A 170 15.05 3.77 6.38
N SER A 171 13.97 4.21 6.99
CA SER A 171 12.63 3.74 6.65
C SER A 171 12.28 4.26 5.25
N LYS A 172 12.62 3.46 4.24
CA LYS A 172 12.04 3.64 2.92
C LYS A 172 10.58 3.20 3.03
N VAL A 173 9.69 4.01 2.46
CA VAL A 173 8.28 3.64 2.35
C VAL A 173 8.21 2.31 1.59
N THR A 174 7.62 1.30 2.20
CA THR A 174 7.44 -0.02 1.58
C THR A 174 6.10 -0.09 0.84
N GLU A 175 5.93 -1.08 -0.03
CA GLU A 175 4.66 -1.30 -0.70
C GLU A 175 3.55 -1.62 0.30
N GLU A 176 3.86 -2.39 1.35
CA GLU A 176 2.92 -2.72 2.42
C GLU A 176 2.43 -1.46 3.16
N GLU A 177 3.32 -0.49 3.37
CA GLU A 177 2.95 0.78 4.00
C GLU A 177 2.02 1.60 3.09
N ILE A 178 2.27 1.62 1.77
CA ILE A 178 1.39 2.26 0.79
C ILE A 178 0.02 1.57 0.77
N ARG A 179 -0.04 0.24 0.74
CA ARG A 179 -1.29 -0.54 0.78
C ARG A 179 -2.09 -0.26 2.06
N SER A 180 -1.42 -0.18 3.21
CA SER A 180 -2.05 0.15 4.49
C SER A 180 -2.67 1.55 4.48
N ILE A 181 -1.99 2.55 3.90
CA ILE A 181 -2.51 3.91 3.77
C ILE A 181 -3.75 3.95 2.85
N ILE A 182 -3.73 3.19 1.75
CA ILE A 182 -4.89 3.09 0.84
C ILE A 182 -6.07 2.44 1.55
N GLN A 183 -5.83 1.39 2.34
CA GLN A 183 -6.87 0.71 3.12
C GLN A 183 -7.48 1.65 4.17
N GLU A 184 -6.65 2.37 4.94
CA GLU A 184 -7.12 3.38 5.91
C GLU A 184 -7.96 4.46 5.20
N GLY A 185 -7.53 4.92 4.01
CA GLY A 185 -8.31 5.86 3.21
C GLY A 185 -9.65 5.31 2.73
N ALA A 186 -9.76 4.00 2.48
CA ALA A 186 -11.02 3.36 2.11
C ALA A 186 -11.95 3.21 3.33
N GLU A 187 -11.44 2.86 4.51
CA GLU A 187 -12.19 2.80 5.76
C GLU A 187 -12.72 4.18 6.18
N ASP A 188 -11.94 5.24 5.94
CA ASP A 188 -12.33 6.64 6.18
C ASP A 188 -13.31 7.20 5.11
N GLY A 189 -13.55 6.45 4.01
CA GLY A 189 -14.44 6.86 2.92
C GLY A 189 -13.84 7.87 1.94
N GLU A 190 -12.56 8.17 2.02
CA GLU A 190 -11.83 9.07 1.10
C GLU A 190 -11.42 8.35 -0.20
N VAL A 191 -11.27 7.01 -0.18
CA VAL A 191 -10.98 6.14 -1.31
C VAL A 191 -12.17 5.20 -1.51
N GLN A 192 -12.66 5.05 -2.75
CA GLN A 192 -13.74 4.13 -3.04
C GLN A 192 -13.23 2.68 -3.06
N GLU A 193 -14.08 1.72 -2.72
CA GLU A 193 -13.73 0.29 -2.72
C GLU A 193 -13.22 -0.19 -4.08
N VAL A 194 -13.79 0.32 -5.19
CA VAL A 194 -13.33 0.01 -6.56
C VAL A 194 -11.92 0.55 -6.80
N GLU A 195 -11.62 1.77 -6.33
CA GLU A 195 -10.29 2.36 -6.46
C GLU A 195 -9.26 1.58 -5.67
N GLN A 196 -9.58 1.15 -4.45
CA GLN A 196 -8.72 0.31 -3.62
C GLN A 196 -8.40 -1.02 -4.32
N LYS A 197 -9.41 -1.70 -4.89
CA LYS A 197 -9.23 -2.95 -5.64
C LYS A 197 -8.32 -2.77 -6.86
N ILE A 198 -8.54 -1.71 -7.65
CA ILE A 198 -7.70 -1.41 -8.81
C ILE A 198 -6.25 -1.13 -8.39
N MET A 199 -6.03 -0.33 -7.33
CA MET A 199 -4.67 -0.06 -6.83
C MET A 199 -3.98 -1.34 -6.36
N GLY A 200 -4.70 -2.25 -5.68
CA GLY A 200 -4.20 -3.56 -5.31
C GLY A 200 -3.70 -4.37 -6.53
N ARG A 201 -4.51 -4.40 -7.60
CA ARG A 201 -4.16 -5.08 -8.86
C ARG A 201 -2.98 -4.44 -9.58
N VAL A 202 -2.86 -3.09 -9.54
CA VAL A 202 -1.70 -2.38 -10.10
C VAL A 202 -0.39 -2.85 -9.45
N PHE A 203 -0.35 -2.94 -8.11
CA PHE A 203 0.83 -3.44 -7.41
C PHE A 203 1.13 -4.90 -7.76
N SER A 204 0.10 -5.75 -7.78
CA SER A 204 0.27 -7.17 -8.09
C SER A 204 0.76 -7.41 -9.50
N LEU A 205 0.29 -6.61 -10.47
CA LEU A 205 0.69 -6.74 -11.87
C LEU A 205 2.18 -6.50 -12.08
N GLY A 206 2.82 -5.69 -11.22
CA GLY A 206 4.26 -5.43 -11.26
C GLY A 206 5.12 -6.70 -11.06
N ASP A 207 4.59 -7.67 -10.33
CA ASP A 207 5.28 -8.92 -10.02
C ASP A 207 4.86 -10.09 -10.95
N ARG A 208 3.90 -9.85 -11.86
CA ARG A 208 3.35 -10.89 -12.76
C ARG A 208 4.16 -11.00 -14.05
N THR A 209 4.28 -12.23 -14.53
CA THR A 209 4.83 -12.55 -15.86
C THR A 209 3.72 -12.64 -16.91
N VAL A 210 4.11 -12.51 -18.17
CA VAL A 210 3.19 -12.64 -19.32
C VAL A 210 2.48 -13.99 -19.32
N GLU A 211 3.17 -15.07 -18.90
CA GLU A 211 2.58 -16.41 -18.75
C GLU A 211 1.34 -16.42 -17.85
N SER A 212 1.34 -15.59 -16.80
CA SER A 212 0.24 -15.57 -15.81
C SER A 212 -1.04 -14.88 -16.29
N ILE A 213 -1.00 -14.22 -17.46
CA ILE A 213 -2.15 -13.46 -18.00
C ILE A 213 -2.45 -13.81 -19.47
N MET A 214 -1.64 -14.66 -20.11
CA MET A 214 -1.82 -15.02 -21.51
C MET A 214 -2.99 -15.98 -21.70
N THR A 215 -3.58 -15.96 -22.87
CA THR A 215 -4.42 -17.07 -23.36
C THR A 215 -3.51 -18.22 -23.75
N PHE A 216 -3.71 -19.40 -23.16
CA PHE A 216 -2.85 -20.56 -23.36
C PHE A 216 -3.02 -21.16 -24.75
N ARG A 217 -1.94 -21.86 -25.22
CA ARG A 217 -1.91 -22.52 -26.51
C ARG A 217 -3.09 -23.47 -26.75
N SER A 218 -3.57 -24.16 -25.71
CA SER A 218 -4.71 -25.09 -25.79
C SER A 218 -6.02 -24.42 -26.15
N GLU A 219 -6.14 -23.12 -25.93
CA GLU A 219 -7.32 -22.29 -26.16
C GLU A 219 -7.19 -21.44 -27.42
N LEU A 220 -6.01 -21.47 -28.06
CA LEU A 220 -5.77 -20.66 -29.24
C LEU A 220 -6.47 -21.24 -30.48
N VAL A 221 -7.38 -20.45 -31.04
CA VAL A 221 -7.89 -20.69 -32.38
C VAL A 221 -6.88 -20.16 -33.38
N TRP A 222 -6.33 -21.05 -34.20
CA TRP A 222 -5.32 -20.71 -35.20
C TRP A 222 -5.64 -21.27 -36.57
N ILE A 223 -5.07 -20.74 -37.63
CA ILE A 223 -5.31 -21.11 -39.01
C ILE A 223 -4.06 -21.79 -39.55
N ASP A 224 -4.22 -22.96 -40.21
CA ASP A 224 -3.16 -23.58 -40.96
C ASP A 224 -3.08 -22.96 -42.37
N THR A 225 -1.87 -22.68 -42.86
CA THR A 225 -1.64 -22.19 -44.23
C THR A 225 -2.15 -23.14 -45.31
N ALA A 226 -2.36 -24.41 -44.97
CA ALA A 226 -2.91 -25.44 -45.86
C ALA A 226 -4.45 -25.46 -45.92
N MET A 227 -5.16 -24.70 -45.05
CA MET A 227 -6.61 -24.64 -45.05
C MET A 227 -7.15 -23.94 -46.30
N THR A 228 -8.28 -24.48 -46.81
CA THR A 228 -9.02 -23.80 -47.89
C THR A 228 -9.81 -22.58 -47.37
N PRO A 229 -10.20 -21.64 -48.25
CA PRO A 229 -11.03 -20.49 -47.86
C PRO A 229 -12.31 -20.89 -47.11
N GLU A 230 -12.94 -22.00 -47.51
CA GLU A 230 -14.15 -22.54 -46.88
C GLU A 230 -13.85 -23.02 -45.45
N GLN A 231 -12.75 -23.73 -45.24
CA GLN A 231 -12.33 -24.21 -43.92
C GLN A 231 -11.97 -23.05 -42.99
N ILE A 232 -11.29 -22.04 -43.51
CA ILE A 232 -10.97 -20.81 -42.75
C ILE A 232 -12.25 -20.11 -42.31
N ARG A 233 -13.22 -20.00 -43.20
CA ARG A 233 -14.53 -19.39 -42.93
C ARG A 233 -15.31 -20.16 -41.86
N GLU A 234 -15.30 -21.48 -41.92
CA GLU A 234 -15.93 -22.34 -40.93
C GLU A 234 -15.29 -22.15 -39.55
N GLN A 235 -13.94 -22.13 -39.48
CA GLN A 235 -13.20 -21.93 -38.26
C GLN A 235 -13.52 -20.56 -37.62
N VAL A 236 -13.48 -19.50 -38.42
CA VAL A 236 -13.77 -18.11 -37.98
C VAL A 236 -15.21 -17.96 -37.51
N ASN A 237 -16.20 -18.64 -38.19
CA ASN A 237 -17.60 -18.59 -37.80
C ASN A 237 -17.88 -19.37 -36.50
N ARG A 238 -17.13 -20.41 -36.22
CA ARG A 238 -17.26 -21.21 -34.99
C ARG A 238 -16.78 -20.45 -33.79
N GLU A 239 -15.62 -19.78 -33.90
CA GLU A 239 -14.97 -19.04 -32.82
C GLU A 239 -14.45 -17.71 -33.37
N PRO A 240 -15.27 -16.65 -33.32
CA PRO A 240 -14.95 -15.36 -33.93
C PRO A 240 -13.98 -14.55 -33.05
N HIS A 241 -12.78 -14.32 -33.58
CA HIS A 241 -11.77 -13.46 -32.97
C HIS A 241 -11.37 -12.33 -33.93
N ASN A 242 -10.83 -11.25 -33.42
CA ASN A 242 -10.34 -10.13 -34.23
C ASN A 242 -9.09 -10.47 -35.05
N ARG A 243 -8.35 -11.52 -34.64
CA ARG A 243 -7.09 -11.95 -35.24
C ARG A 243 -6.83 -13.42 -34.94
N TYR A 244 -6.10 -14.07 -35.86
CA TYR A 244 -5.77 -15.48 -35.73
C TYR A 244 -4.29 -15.68 -36.00
N PRO A 245 -3.53 -16.40 -35.13
CA PRO A 245 -2.22 -16.92 -35.45
C PRO A 245 -2.31 -17.85 -36.66
N VAL A 246 -1.32 -17.77 -37.55
CA VAL A 246 -1.26 -18.60 -38.76
C VAL A 246 0.03 -19.40 -38.72
N GLY A 247 -0.08 -20.73 -38.76
CA GLY A 247 1.04 -21.66 -38.72
C GLY A 247 1.15 -22.57 -39.95
N GLU A 248 2.31 -23.18 -40.14
CA GLU A 248 2.55 -24.17 -41.19
C GLU A 248 2.54 -25.58 -40.60
N GLY A 249 1.37 -26.20 -40.54
CA GLY A 249 1.14 -27.51 -39.96
C GLY A 249 1.23 -27.58 -38.43
N SER A 250 1.74 -26.52 -37.78
CA SER A 250 1.88 -26.39 -36.33
C SER A 250 1.97 -24.92 -35.93
N LEU A 251 1.50 -24.58 -34.73
CA LEU A 251 1.70 -23.27 -34.10
C LEU A 251 3.20 -22.96 -33.80
N ASP A 252 4.05 -23.98 -33.71
CA ASP A 252 5.47 -23.77 -33.49
C ASP A 252 6.22 -23.32 -34.76
N LYS A 253 5.56 -23.45 -35.92
CA LYS A 253 5.99 -22.89 -37.20
C LYS A 253 5.11 -21.73 -37.59
N LEU A 254 5.08 -20.71 -36.74
CA LEU A 254 4.23 -19.55 -36.96
C LEU A 254 4.71 -18.77 -38.18
N ALA A 255 3.81 -18.63 -39.16
CA ALA A 255 4.02 -17.84 -40.38
C ALA A 255 3.71 -16.34 -40.15
N GLY A 256 2.81 -16.04 -39.23
CA GLY A 256 2.37 -14.70 -38.91
C GLY A 256 1.02 -14.67 -38.21
N VAL A 257 0.36 -13.51 -38.26
CA VAL A 257 -1.00 -13.32 -37.72
C VAL A 257 -1.84 -12.65 -38.80
N VAL A 258 -3.07 -13.11 -38.99
CA VAL A 258 -4.05 -12.53 -39.90
C VAL A 258 -5.15 -11.82 -39.11
N TYR A 259 -5.58 -10.66 -39.57
CA TYR A 259 -6.71 -9.95 -39.01
C TYR A 259 -8.02 -10.39 -39.65
N LEU A 260 -9.08 -10.54 -38.87
CA LEU A 260 -10.43 -10.84 -39.37
C LEU A 260 -10.86 -9.86 -40.47
N LYS A 261 -10.55 -8.57 -40.32
CA LYS A 261 -10.88 -7.54 -41.32
C LYS A 261 -10.24 -7.79 -42.68
N ASP A 262 -9.04 -8.39 -42.70
CA ASP A 262 -8.31 -8.66 -43.94
C ASP A 262 -8.80 -9.98 -44.56
N LEU A 263 -9.13 -10.97 -43.73
CA LEU A 263 -9.85 -12.17 -44.21
C LEU A 263 -11.19 -11.81 -44.83
N PHE A 264 -12.00 -10.99 -44.17
CA PHE A 264 -13.30 -10.57 -44.67
C PHE A 264 -13.22 -9.83 -46.00
N ARG A 265 -12.16 -9.10 -46.27
CA ARG A 265 -11.97 -8.37 -47.52
C ARG A 265 -11.52 -9.24 -48.67
N HIS A 266 -10.72 -10.27 -48.43
CA HIS A 266 -9.92 -10.95 -49.46
C HIS A 266 -10.23 -12.44 -49.61
N ILE A 267 -10.92 -13.06 -48.67
CA ILE A 267 -11.15 -14.51 -48.66
C ILE A 267 -11.91 -15.02 -49.90
N ASP A 268 -12.70 -14.15 -50.56
CA ASP A 268 -13.46 -14.46 -51.77
C ASP A 268 -12.68 -14.06 -53.04
N ASP A 269 -11.50 -13.51 -52.97
CA ASP A 269 -10.71 -13.12 -54.13
C ASP A 269 -10.24 -14.36 -54.92
N PRO A 270 -10.29 -14.33 -56.26
CA PRO A 270 -9.77 -15.41 -57.06
C PRO A 270 -8.28 -15.63 -56.81
N GLY A 271 -7.92 -16.84 -56.34
CA GLY A 271 -6.51 -17.18 -56.00
C GLY A 271 -6.07 -16.68 -54.63
N PHE A 272 -6.97 -16.49 -53.69
CA PHE A 272 -6.67 -16.15 -52.29
C PHE A 272 -5.62 -17.10 -51.74
N ASP A 273 -4.51 -16.50 -51.19
CA ASP A 273 -3.52 -17.19 -50.37
C ASP A 273 -3.32 -16.40 -49.09
N ILE A 274 -3.59 -17.02 -47.95
CA ILE A 274 -3.51 -16.40 -46.62
C ILE A 274 -2.15 -15.82 -46.36
N ARG A 275 -1.07 -16.41 -46.92
CA ARG A 275 0.32 -15.95 -46.74
C ARG A 275 0.54 -14.49 -47.20
N ASN A 276 -0.26 -14.04 -48.18
CA ASN A 276 -0.17 -12.66 -48.70
C ASN A 276 -0.82 -11.61 -47.78
N HIS A 277 -1.54 -12.04 -46.74
CA HIS A 277 -2.32 -11.20 -45.84
C HIS A 277 -1.82 -11.27 -44.40
N LEU A 278 -0.64 -11.84 -44.16
CA LEU A 278 -0.05 -11.98 -42.85
C LEU A 278 0.61 -10.67 -42.41
N SER A 279 0.41 -10.37 -41.14
CA SER A 279 1.19 -9.36 -40.39
C SER A 279 2.27 -10.08 -39.58
N PRO A 280 3.46 -9.44 -39.40
CA PRO A 280 4.51 -10.01 -38.57
C PRO A 280 4.03 -10.16 -37.12
N ALA A 281 4.37 -11.27 -36.48
CA ALA A 281 4.09 -11.49 -35.08
C ALA A 281 5.17 -10.84 -34.21
N LYS A 282 4.75 -10.22 -33.11
CA LYS A 282 5.65 -9.83 -32.00
C LYS A 282 5.74 -11.02 -31.04
N PHE A 283 6.96 -11.29 -30.58
CA PHE A 283 7.20 -12.39 -29.64
C PHE A 283 7.59 -11.83 -28.28
N PHE A 284 7.04 -12.47 -27.22
CA PHE A 284 7.43 -12.26 -25.84
C PHE A 284 7.88 -13.59 -25.23
N HIS A 285 8.87 -13.55 -24.36
CA HIS A 285 9.21 -14.69 -23.53
C HIS A 285 8.15 -14.85 -22.44
N GLU A 286 7.76 -16.10 -22.09
CA GLU A 286 6.75 -16.37 -21.07
C GLU A 286 7.05 -15.73 -19.71
N GLY A 287 8.35 -15.68 -19.33
CA GLY A 287 8.84 -15.03 -18.12
C GLY A 287 9.01 -13.51 -18.21
N ALA A 288 8.61 -12.85 -19.30
CA ALA A 288 8.68 -11.39 -19.40
C ALA A 288 7.70 -10.72 -18.42
N GLU A 289 8.12 -9.60 -17.82
CA GLU A 289 7.26 -8.80 -16.93
C GLU A 289 6.11 -8.17 -17.72
N VAL A 290 4.90 -8.19 -17.15
CA VAL A 290 3.68 -7.69 -17.82
C VAL A 290 3.81 -6.21 -18.16
N TYR A 291 4.37 -5.37 -17.29
CA TYR A 291 4.57 -3.95 -17.59
C TYR A 291 5.55 -3.71 -18.75
N SER A 292 6.59 -4.53 -18.86
CA SER A 292 7.51 -4.48 -20.00
C SER A 292 6.81 -4.85 -21.31
N ALA A 293 5.95 -5.86 -21.28
CA ALA A 293 5.13 -6.25 -22.44
C ALA A 293 4.13 -5.16 -22.82
N LEU A 294 3.45 -4.55 -21.84
CA LEU A 294 2.53 -3.43 -22.06
C LEU A 294 3.22 -2.25 -22.75
N GLU A 295 4.40 -1.86 -22.27
CA GLU A 295 5.16 -0.74 -22.84
C GLU A 295 5.58 -1.04 -24.28
N GLN A 296 6.02 -2.26 -24.58
CA GLN A 296 6.38 -2.68 -25.93
C GLN A 296 5.16 -2.69 -26.87
N LEU A 297 4.05 -3.31 -26.46
CA LEU A 297 2.81 -3.34 -27.25
C LEU A 297 2.30 -1.92 -27.55
N ARG A 298 2.39 -1.02 -26.58
CA ARG A 298 1.98 0.39 -26.74
C ARG A 298 2.90 1.16 -27.67
N SER A 299 4.22 1.02 -27.50
CA SER A 299 5.20 1.77 -28.29
C SER A 299 5.21 1.35 -29.77
N GLU A 300 5.00 0.07 -30.04
CA GLU A 300 4.95 -0.49 -31.39
C GLU A 300 3.52 -0.43 -31.99
N GLN A 301 2.54 0.12 -31.25
CA GLN A 301 1.11 0.18 -31.64
C GLN A 301 0.53 -1.20 -31.98
N LEU A 302 1.02 -2.24 -31.31
CA LEU A 302 0.55 -3.61 -31.45
C LEU A 302 -0.52 -3.90 -30.38
N GLY A 303 -1.56 -4.59 -30.76
CA GLY A 303 -2.59 -4.97 -29.82
C GLY A 303 -2.41 -6.38 -29.25
N TYR A 304 -1.30 -7.08 -29.58
CA TYR A 304 -1.08 -8.48 -29.21
C TYR A 304 0.39 -8.87 -29.36
N GLY A 305 0.78 -9.96 -28.71
CA GLY A 305 2.07 -10.64 -28.89
C GLY A 305 1.92 -12.15 -28.69
N ILE A 306 2.71 -12.92 -29.45
CA ILE A 306 2.83 -14.38 -29.30
C ILE A 306 3.80 -14.65 -28.15
N VAL A 307 3.41 -15.52 -27.25
CA VAL A 307 4.24 -15.92 -26.11
C VAL A 307 4.95 -17.21 -26.42
N CYS A 308 6.25 -17.28 -26.22
CA CYS A 308 7.07 -18.47 -26.44
C CYS A 308 8.00 -18.76 -25.26
N ASP A 309 8.40 -20.03 -25.15
CA ASP A 309 9.44 -20.45 -24.23
C ASP A 309 10.85 -20.18 -24.78
N GLU A 310 11.90 -20.58 -24.05
CA GLU A 310 13.31 -20.44 -24.41
C GLU A 310 13.73 -21.28 -25.63
N PHE A 311 12.91 -22.23 -26.04
CA PHE A 311 13.13 -23.07 -27.24
C PHE A 311 12.38 -22.56 -28.47
N GLY A 312 11.58 -21.47 -28.31
CA GLY A 312 10.76 -20.91 -29.37
C GLY A 312 9.44 -21.63 -29.60
N VAL A 313 9.03 -22.52 -28.69
CA VAL A 313 7.72 -23.19 -28.74
C VAL A 313 6.64 -22.19 -28.33
N THR A 314 5.59 -22.08 -29.13
CA THR A 314 4.46 -21.19 -28.83
C THR A 314 3.70 -21.69 -27.61
N ARG A 315 3.64 -20.86 -26.56
CA ARG A 315 2.94 -21.13 -25.29
C ARG A 315 1.56 -20.52 -25.26
N GLY A 316 1.36 -19.39 -25.94
CA GLY A 316 0.09 -18.68 -25.94
C GLY A 316 0.13 -17.37 -26.72
N ILE A 317 -0.85 -16.54 -26.45
CA ILE A 317 -0.96 -15.16 -26.93
C ILE A 317 -1.31 -14.22 -25.77
N VAL A 318 -0.72 -13.05 -25.76
CA VAL A 318 -1.08 -11.98 -24.82
C VAL A 318 -1.58 -10.78 -25.60
N THR A 319 -2.68 -10.17 -25.14
CA THR A 319 -3.28 -8.99 -25.75
C THR A 319 -3.32 -7.81 -24.78
N LEU A 320 -3.56 -6.61 -25.30
CA LEU A 320 -3.84 -5.45 -24.42
C LEU A 320 -5.09 -5.66 -23.57
N LYS A 321 -6.07 -6.45 -24.07
CA LYS A 321 -7.26 -6.79 -23.31
C LYS A 321 -6.90 -7.59 -22.06
N ASP A 322 -6.06 -8.63 -22.18
CA ASP A 322 -5.65 -9.49 -21.06
C ASP A 322 -4.93 -8.65 -19.99
N ILE A 323 -4.07 -7.71 -20.40
CA ILE A 323 -3.40 -6.79 -19.47
C ILE A 323 -4.41 -5.85 -18.80
N PHE A 324 -5.41 -5.36 -19.53
CA PHE A 324 -6.47 -4.53 -18.96
C PHE A 324 -7.36 -5.30 -17.99
N GLU A 325 -7.71 -6.54 -18.30
CA GLU A 325 -8.47 -7.42 -17.40
C GLU A 325 -7.70 -7.72 -16.13
N ALA A 326 -6.40 -7.94 -16.23
CA ALA A 326 -5.55 -8.09 -15.07
C ALA A 326 -5.49 -6.84 -14.16
N LEU A 327 -5.72 -5.63 -14.70
CA LEU A 327 -5.76 -4.37 -13.95
C LEU A 327 -7.16 -4.06 -13.37
N VAL A 328 -8.21 -4.21 -14.18
CA VAL A 328 -9.56 -3.74 -13.80
C VAL A 328 -10.42 -4.88 -13.27
N GLY A 329 -10.11 -6.11 -13.65
CA GLY A 329 -10.92 -7.32 -13.46
C GLY A 329 -11.57 -7.74 -14.75
N GLU A 330 -12.22 -8.89 -14.71
CA GLU A 330 -12.90 -9.48 -15.84
C GLU A 330 -13.83 -8.47 -16.53
N ILE A 331 -13.69 -8.35 -17.85
CA ILE A 331 -14.53 -7.51 -18.70
C ILE A 331 -15.51 -8.45 -19.44
N PRO A 332 -16.80 -8.49 -19.07
CA PRO A 332 -17.74 -9.40 -19.69
C PRO A 332 -17.87 -9.14 -21.21
N ASP A 333 -17.47 -10.09 -22.02
CA ASP A 333 -17.57 -10.02 -23.48
C ASP A 333 -18.98 -10.30 -24.01
N GLY A 334 -19.91 -10.64 -23.13
CA GLY A 334 -21.29 -10.98 -23.47
C GLY A 334 -21.48 -12.39 -24.12
N TYR A 335 -20.40 -13.13 -24.32
CA TYR A 335 -20.40 -14.45 -24.97
C TYR A 335 -19.72 -15.56 -24.13
N GLY A 336 -19.04 -15.25 -23.03
CA GLY A 336 -18.36 -16.21 -22.15
C GLY A 336 -19.08 -16.39 -20.81
N GLU A 337 -18.95 -17.57 -20.20
CA GLU A 337 -19.28 -17.76 -18.78
C GLU A 337 -18.18 -17.12 -17.94
N PRO A 338 -18.53 -16.45 -16.81
CA PRO A 338 -17.51 -15.89 -15.93
C PRO A 338 -16.65 -16.99 -15.29
N ASP A 339 -15.35 -16.74 -15.15
CA ASP A 339 -14.41 -17.69 -14.55
C ASP A 339 -14.75 -18.05 -13.11
N ILE A 340 -15.39 -17.13 -12.37
CA ILE A 340 -15.77 -17.31 -10.97
C ILE A 340 -17.26 -17.02 -10.78
N VAL A 341 -18.01 -18.03 -10.35
CA VAL A 341 -19.47 -17.94 -10.14
C VAL A 341 -19.82 -18.31 -8.70
N ARG A 342 -20.38 -17.36 -7.94
CA ARG A 342 -20.90 -17.65 -6.59
C ARG A 342 -22.27 -18.31 -6.69
N ARG A 343 -22.45 -19.44 -6.01
CA ARG A 343 -23.71 -20.18 -5.94
C ARG A 343 -24.57 -19.72 -4.76
N GLU A 344 -25.86 -20.07 -4.80
CA GLU A 344 -26.81 -19.70 -3.74
C GLU A 344 -26.49 -20.36 -2.38
N ASP A 345 -25.82 -21.51 -2.39
CA ASP A 345 -25.38 -22.23 -1.19
C ASP A 345 -24.10 -21.65 -0.54
N GLY A 346 -23.54 -20.58 -1.12
CA GLY A 346 -22.33 -19.92 -0.67
C GLY A 346 -21.04 -20.54 -1.19
N SER A 347 -21.11 -21.70 -1.89
CA SER A 347 -19.97 -22.26 -2.61
C SER A 347 -19.66 -21.44 -3.86
N VAL A 348 -18.44 -21.57 -4.38
CA VAL A 348 -17.98 -20.84 -5.57
C VAL A 348 -17.51 -21.84 -6.61
N LEU A 349 -18.10 -21.78 -7.82
CA LEU A 349 -17.67 -22.56 -8.96
C LEU A 349 -16.63 -21.76 -9.73
N ILE A 350 -15.47 -22.34 -9.99
CA ILE A 350 -14.34 -21.67 -10.61
C ILE A 350 -13.86 -22.47 -11.81
N ASP A 351 -13.54 -21.76 -12.90
CA ASP A 351 -12.90 -22.37 -14.07
C ASP A 351 -11.49 -22.84 -13.70
N GLY A 352 -11.10 -24.01 -14.15
CA GLY A 352 -9.78 -24.56 -13.87
C GLY A 352 -8.63 -23.71 -14.42
N GLN A 353 -8.89 -22.91 -15.46
CA GLN A 353 -7.91 -21.99 -16.04
C GLN A 353 -7.90 -20.61 -15.37
N CYS A 354 -8.83 -20.35 -14.46
CA CYS A 354 -8.86 -19.09 -13.71
C CYS A 354 -7.47 -18.77 -13.14
N PRO A 355 -6.94 -17.56 -13.40
CA PRO A 355 -5.66 -17.17 -12.86
C PRO A 355 -5.64 -17.29 -11.33
N PHE A 356 -4.61 -17.92 -10.80
CA PHE A 356 -4.50 -18.18 -9.36
C PHE A 356 -4.57 -16.87 -8.53
N TYR A 357 -4.05 -15.78 -9.10
CA TYR A 357 -4.17 -14.48 -8.46
C TYR A 357 -5.63 -14.00 -8.35
N ASP A 358 -6.43 -14.18 -9.39
CA ASP A 358 -7.82 -13.73 -9.40
C ASP A 358 -8.68 -14.57 -8.44
N PHE A 359 -8.36 -15.88 -8.30
CA PHE A 359 -8.89 -16.72 -7.24
C PHE A 359 -8.58 -16.16 -5.83
N LEU A 360 -7.31 -15.80 -5.57
CA LEU A 360 -6.91 -15.22 -4.27
C LEU A 360 -7.59 -13.87 -4.02
N ALA A 361 -7.64 -13.02 -5.03
CA ALA A 361 -8.26 -11.70 -4.95
C ALA A 361 -9.78 -11.78 -4.68
N PHE A 362 -10.46 -12.77 -5.28
CA PHE A 362 -11.89 -12.99 -5.06
C PHE A 362 -12.24 -13.29 -3.58
N PHE A 363 -11.34 -14.00 -2.88
CA PHE A 363 -11.51 -14.36 -1.47
C PHE A 363 -10.77 -13.41 -0.50
N GLY A 364 -10.07 -12.38 -0.99
CA GLY A 364 -9.28 -11.46 -0.15
C GLY A 364 -8.05 -12.14 0.51
N ALA A 365 -7.52 -13.19 -0.14
CA ALA A 365 -6.45 -14.04 0.38
C ALA A 365 -5.07 -13.79 -0.28
N GLU A 366 -4.85 -12.61 -0.88
CA GLU A 366 -3.63 -12.30 -1.63
C GLU A 366 -2.35 -12.38 -0.79
N ASN A 367 -2.47 -12.22 0.52
CA ASN A 367 -1.34 -12.29 1.45
C ASN A 367 -1.01 -13.72 1.91
N ALA A 368 -1.81 -14.71 1.53
CA ALA A 368 -1.70 -16.07 2.06
C ALA A 368 -0.58 -16.90 1.40
N VAL A 369 -0.07 -16.49 0.23
CA VAL A 369 0.88 -17.29 -0.57
C VAL A 369 1.86 -16.39 -1.32
N PRO A 370 3.11 -16.86 -1.60
CA PRO A 370 4.02 -16.17 -2.52
C PRO A 370 3.34 -15.93 -3.88
N ARG A 371 3.39 -14.70 -4.37
CA ARG A 371 2.62 -14.17 -5.52
C ARG A 371 2.78 -14.97 -6.82
N ASN A 372 3.83 -15.76 -6.97
CA ASN A 372 4.16 -16.52 -8.19
C ASN A 372 4.18 -18.03 -7.95
N ALA A 373 3.39 -18.53 -7.01
CA ALA A 373 3.40 -19.97 -6.71
C ALA A 373 2.79 -20.81 -7.85
N TYR A 374 1.71 -20.30 -8.48
CA TYR A 374 0.95 -20.99 -9.52
C TYR A 374 0.39 -19.98 -10.52
N ASN A 375 0.24 -20.38 -11.79
CA ASN A 375 -0.38 -19.53 -12.81
C ASN A 375 -1.91 -19.64 -12.78
N THR A 376 -2.45 -20.84 -12.56
CA THR A 376 -3.89 -21.14 -12.54
C THR A 376 -4.27 -21.92 -11.28
N ILE A 377 -5.57 -21.97 -10.98
CA ILE A 377 -6.08 -22.80 -9.89
C ILE A 377 -5.86 -24.30 -10.17
N SER A 378 -5.93 -24.74 -11.43
CA SER A 378 -5.55 -26.10 -11.83
C SER A 378 -4.10 -26.40 -11.52
N GLY A 379 -3.19 -25.43 -11.70
CA GLY A 379 -1.79 -25.56 -11.33
C GLY A 379 -1.60 -25.83 -9.83
N LEU A 380 -2.34 -25.13 -8.97
CA LEU A 380 -2.39 -25.41 -7.54
C LEU A 380 -2.84 -26.84 -7.25
N VAL A 381 -3.98 -27.27 -7.86
CA VAL A 381 -4.54 -28.61 -7.62
C VAL A 381 -3.54 -29.70 -8.01
N LEU A 382 -2.96 -29.60 -9.19
CA LEU A 382 -1.97 -30.56 -9.70
C LEU A 382 -0.71 -30.62 -8.83
N ASP A 383 -0.24 -29.47 -8.34
CA ASP A 383 0.91 -29.43 -7.45
C ASP A 383 0.61 -30.06 -6.09
N GLN A 384 -0.58 -29.87 -5.54
CA GLN A 384 -0.96 -30.46 -4.27
C GLN A 384 -1.19 -31.97 -4.39
N LEU A 385 -1.90 -32.43 -5.41
CA LEU A 385 -2.25 -33.84 -5.60
C LEU A 385 -1.10 -34.68 -6.19
N LYS A 386 -0.17 -34.06 -6.95
CA LYS A 386 0.95 -34.73 -7.68
C LYS A 386 0.49 -35.80 -8.70
N HIS A 387 -0.76 -35.76 -9.10
CA HIS A 387 -1.35 -36.58 -10.16
C HIS A 387 -2.52 -35.85 -10.82
N ILE A 388 -2.96 -36.33 -12.00
CA ILE A 388 -4.15 -35.81 -12.66
C ILE A 388 -5.38 -36.29 -11.88
N PRO A 389 -6.22 -35.37 -11.36
CA PRO A 389 -7.34 -35.75 -10.53
C PRO A 389 -8.48 -36.38 -11.33
N ALA A 390 -9.39 -37.03 -10.63
CA ALA A 390 -10.69 -37.48 -11.17
C ALA A 390 -11.83 -36.56 -10.70
N THR A 391 -12.93 -36.54 -11.49
CA THR A 391 -14.16 -35.87 -11.06
C THR A 391 -14.64 -36.40 -9.71
N GLY A 392 -14.97 -35.50 -8.78
CA GLY A 392 -15.36 -35.80 -7.40
C GLY A 392 -14.20 -35.89 -6.43
N GLU A 393 -12.96 -35.79 -6.88
CA GLU A 393 -11.79 -35.76 -5.99
C GLU A 393 -11.72 -34.45 -5.21
N LYS A 394 -11.35 -34.55 -3.93
CA LYS A 394 -11.32 -33.40 -3.01
C LYS A 394 -9.93 -33.19 -2.44
N LEU A 395 -9.59 -31.95 -2.25
CA LEU A 395 -8.38 -31.57 -1.51
C LEU A 395 -8.67 -30.36 -0.63
N ARG A 396 -7.87 -30.21 0.43
CA ARG A 396 -7.88 -29.04 1.30
C ARG A 396 -6.58 -28.29 1.13
N TRP A 397 -6.72 -26.99 0.89
CA TRP A 397 -5.58 -26.09 0.80
C TRP A 397 -5.85 -24.82 1.63
N ASN A 398 -5.03 -24.58 2.65
CA ASN A 398 -5.27 -23.52 3.65
C ASN A 398 -6.69 -23.62 4.25
N SER A 399 -7.49 -22.55 4.15
CA SER A 399 -8.89 -22.46 4.57
C SER A 399 -9.89 -22.85 3.48
N PHE A 400 -9.42 -23.37 2.34
CA PHE A 400 -10.24 -23.70 1.19
C PHE A 400 -10.38 -25.22 1.04
N ASP A 401 -11.61 -25.70 0.90
CA ASP A 401 -11.92 -27.06 0.45
C ASP A 401 -12.28 -26.99 -1.03
N LEU A 402 -11.52 -27.71 -1.88
CA LEU A 402 -11.68 -27.75 -3.32
C LEU A 402 -12.16 -29.13 -3.75
N GLU A 403 -13.17 -29.18 -4.61
CA GLU A 403 -13.71 -30.41 -5.22
C GLU A 403 -13.68 -30.28 -6.74
N ILE A 404 -13.11 -31.25 -7.42
CA ILE A 404 -13.09 -31.29 -8.90
C ILE A 404 -14.48 -31.71 -9.39
N VAL A 405 -15.19 -30.77 -10.03
CA VAL A 405 -16.57 -30.99 -10.48
C VAL A 405 -16.61 -31.54 -11.91
N ASP A 406 -15.74 -31.02 -12.77
CA ASP A 406 -15.71 -31.44 -14.16
C ASP A 406 -14.29 -31.54 -14.71
N MET A 407 -14.11 -32.44 -15.68
CA MET A 407 -12.83 -32.70 -16.34
C MET A 407 -13.05 -32.80 -17.85
N ASP A 408 -12.26 -32.06 -18.62
CA ASP A 408 -12.17 -32.22 -20.08
C ASP A 408 -10.93 -33.04 -20.44
N GLY A 409 -11.11 -34.35 -20.55
CA GLY A 409 -10.02 -35.30 -20.72
C GLY A 409 -9.07 -35.33 -19.53
N VAL A 410 -7.88 -34.76 -19.66
CA VAL A 410 -6.88 -34.63 -18.58
C VAL A 410 -6.84 -33.22 -17.97
N ARG A 411 -7.62 -32.29 -18.53
CA ARG A 411 -7.73 -30.92 -18.08
C ARG A 411 -8.83 -30.80 -17.02
N ILE A 412 -8.52 -30.07 -15.96
CA ILE A 412 -9.53 -29.68 -14.97
C ILE A 412 -10.38 -28.56 -15.58
N ASP A 413 -11.68 -28.77 -15.73
CA ASP A 413 -12.59 -27.78 -16.29
C ASP A 413 -13.23 -26.92 -15.20
N LYS A 414 -13.87 -27.53 -14.19
CA LYS A 414 -14.54 -26.81 -13.13
C LYS A 414 -14.17 -27.33 -11.75
N ILE A 415 -13.92 -26.40 -10.83
CA ILE A 415 -13.58 -26.66 -9.43
C ILE A 415 -14.62 -25.98 -8.54
N LEU A 416 -15.19 -26.72 -7.60
CA LEU A 416 -16.06 -26.16 -6.57
C LEU A 416 -15.21 -25.83 -5.33
N VAL A 417 -15.30 -24.60 -4.88
CA VAL A 417 -14.55 -24.10 -3.73
C VAL A 417 -15.51 -23.72 -2.62
N THR A 418 -15.23 -24.21 -1.41
CA THR A 418 -15.87 -23.75 -0.18
C THR A 418 -14.81 -23.16 0.75
N HIS A 419 -15.11 -21.99 1.31
CA HIS A 419 -14.21 -21.28 2.20
C HIS A 419 -14.74 -21.35 3.63
N ASP A 420 -13.97 -21.96 4.52
CA ASP A 420 -14.32 -22.10 5.94
C ASP A 420 -13.98 -20.80 6.66
N GLN A 421 -14.96 -19.90 6.82
CA GLN A 421 -14.80 -18.62 7.56
C GLN A 421 -14.68 -18.80 9.08
N ALA A 422 -14.60 -20.03 9.59
CA ALA A 422 -14.66 -20.35 11.02
C ALA A 422 -13.33 -20.16 11.79
N GLY A 423 -12.34 -19.45 11.24
CA GLY A 423 -10.99 -19.33 11.81
C GLY A 423 -10.52 -17.94 12.24
N GLU A 424 -11.30 -16.86 12.01
CA GLU A 424 -10.94 -15.52 12.50
C GLU A 424 -11.98 -15.02 13.53
N SER A 425 -11.77 -15.40 14.79
CA SER A 425 -12.41 -14.78 15.95
C SER A 425 -11.35 -14.52 17.04
#